data_50b5a451be0612beb618c2f33086e441
#
_entry.id   50b5a451be0612beb618c2f33086e441
#
_cell.length_a   1.000
_cell.length_b   1.000
_cell.length_c   1.000
_cell.angle_alpha   90.00
_cell.angle_beta   90.00
_cell.angle_gamma   90.00
#
_symmetry.space_group_name_H-M   'P 1'
#
loop_
_entity.id
_entity.type
_entity.pdbx_description
1 polymer ?
#
loop_
_entity_poly.entity_id
_entity_poly.type
_entity_poly.pdbx_seq_one_letter_code
_entity_poly.pdbx_strand_id
1 'polypeptide(L)'
;MEKEKFLEEFNRQQHRLGRIMLIAAAVLLLAVPFLLGGIYGAFPDLKSFLNGFIKVGIVYIPVGIVEFLVYAPMLGNGGSYLTFLTGNVTNLKIPCAMNARDIAKTEVGTVENEIISTLSVASSSIVTMLVIFAGVLLLVPLTPVLENPVLTPAFDTVVPALFGALGLKYFRKSMKITAIPLISMTLLCVLVPGAISQTSILLIPAGGMALVIGYVLWKKNKL
;
A
#
# COMPACT_ATOMS: atom_id res chain seq x y z
N MET A 1 25.02 29.43 0.61
CA MET A 1 25.66 29.13 1.92
C MET A 1 24.62 28.94 3.04
N GLU A 2 23.77 29.91 3.34
CA GLU A 2 22.76 29.79 4.42
C GLU A 2 21.61 28.87 4.05
N LYS A 3 21.09 28.94 2.82
CA LYS A 3 20.05 28.06 2.29
C LYS A 3 20.53 26.60 2.20
N GLU A 4 21.74 26.37 1.79
CA GLU A 4 22.31 25.01 1.68
C GLU A 4 22.46 24.35 3.06
N LYS A 5 23.00 25.10 4.04
CA LYS A 5 23.09 24.62 5.43
C LYS A 5 21.72 24.31 6.03
N PHE A 6 20.73 25.15 5.76
CA PHE A 6 19.35 24.90 6.18
C PHE A 6 18.80 23.59 5.57
N LEU A 7 19.03 23.36 4.28
CA LEU A 7 18.56 22.16 3.59
C LEU A 7 19.25 20.88 4.10
N GLU A 8 20.55 20.94 4.34
CA GLU A 8 21.30 19.81 4.91
C GLU A 8 20.78 19.47 6.32
N GLU A 9 20.55 20.49 7.13
CA GLU A 9 20.02 20.27 8.48
C GLU A 9 18.58 19.76 8.47
N PHE A 10 17.73 20.29 7.61
CA PHE A 10 16.36 19.84 7.38
C PHE A 10 16.32 18.36 6.96
N ASN A 11 17.11 17.97 5.97
CA ASN A 11 17.21 16.58 5.53
C ASN A 11 17.74 15.65 6.63
N ARG A 12 18.75 16.09 7.38
CA ARG A 12 19.31 15.33 8.51
C ARG A 12 18.26 15.09 9.59
N GLN A 13 17.48 16.11 9.94
CA GLN A 13 16.42 16.02 10.93
C GLN A 13 15.30 15.09 10.46
N GLN A 14 14.86 15.18 9.21
CA GLN A 14 13.85 14.29 8.62
C GLN A 14 14.30 12.84 8.66
N HIS A 15 15.53 12.55 8.23
CA HIS A 15 16.05 11.18 8.27
C HIS A 15 16.22 10.65 9.70
N ARG A 16 16.65 11.47 10.64
CA ARG A 16 16.77 11.07 12.04
C ARG A 16 15.41 10.75 12.65
N LEU A 17 14.47 11.67 12.53
CA LEU A 17 13.12 11.50 13.07
C LEU A 17 12.39 10.34 12.38
N GLY A 18 12.46 10.27 11.06
CA GLY A 18 11.83 9.20 10.28
C GLY A 18 12.33 7.82 10.64
N ARG A 19 13.65 7.63 10.79
CA ARG A 19 14.22 6.34 11.24
C ARG A 19 13.77 5.97 12.65
N ILE A 20 13.78 6.90 13.59
CA ILE A 20 13.32 6.65 14.96
C ILE A 20 11.86 6.20 14.95
N MET A 21 11.00 6.91 14.22
CA MET A 21 9.58 6.59 14.14
C MET A 21 9.31 5.24 13.45
N LEU A 22 10.03 4.93 12.36
CA LEU A 22 9.92 3.62 11.70
C LEU A 22 10.38 2.48 12.60
N ILE A 23 11.49 2.64 13.30
CA ILE A 23 11.98 1.62 14.25
C ILE A 23 10.98 1.44 15.40
N ALA A 24 10.48 2.53 15.97
CA ALA A 24 9.48 2.47 17.03
C ALA A 24 8.19 1.74 16.57
N ALA A 25 7.69 2.09 15.38
CA ALA A 25 6.53 1.42 14.80
C ALA A 25 6.79 -0.07 14.52
N ALA A 26 7.95 -0.41 13.97
CA ALA A 26 8.33 -1.80 13.72
C ALA A 26 8.40 -2.61 15.02
N VAL A 27 8.99 -2.04 16.07
CA VAL A 27 9.05 -2.67 17.40
C VAL A 27 7.64 -2.87 17.97
N LEU A 28 6.78 -1.85 17.91
CA LEU A 28 5.41 -1.96 18.41
C LEU A 28 4.60 -3.01 17.62
N LEU A 29 4.69 -3.03 16.29
CA LEU A 29 3.99 -4.00 15.45
C LEU A 29 4.48 -5.44 15.72
N LEU A 30 5.78 -5.63 15.87
CA LEU A 30 6.36 -6.93 16.20
C LEU A 30 6.07 -7.36 17.64
N ALA A 31 6.00 -6.43 18.57
CA ALA A 31 5.71 -6.73 19.97
C ALA A 31 4.33 -7.39 20.18
N VAL A 32 3.32 -6.98 19.37
CA VAL A 32 1.95 -7.51 19.52
C VAL A 32 1.87 -9.04 19.38
N PRO A 33 2.33 -9.69 18.29
CA PRO A 33 2.27 -11.14 18.19
C PRO A 33 3.12 -11.86 19.22
N PHE A 34 4.27 -11.30 19.63
CA PHE A 34 5.11 -11.90 20.68
C PHE A 34 4.45 -11.80 22.06
N LEU A 35 3.83 -10.67 22.39
CA LEU A 35 3.09 -10.52 23.65
C LEU A 35 1.88 -11.45 23.71
N LEU A 36 1.10 -11.53 22.63
CA LEU A 36 -0.03 -12.45 22.55
C LEU A 36 0.42 -13.91 22.64
N GLY A 37 1.46 -14.28 21.90
CA GLY A 37 2.06 -15.62 21.98
C GLY A 37 2.53 -15.98 23.37
N GLY A 38 3.14 -15.01 24.10
CA GLY A 38 3.56 -15.20 25.49
C GLY A 38 2.41 -15.33 26.47
N ILE A 39 1.36 -14.50 26.33
CA ILE A 39 0.18 -14.53 27.24
C ILE A 39 -0.61 -15.82 27.07
N TYR A 40 -0.81 -16.26 25.83
CA TYR A 40 -1.63 -17.44 25.52
C TYR A 40 -0.83 -18.74 25.37
N GLY A 41 0.50 -18.70 25.49
CA GLY A 41 1.36 -19.87 25.26
C GLY A 41 1.27 -20.44 23.84
N ALA A 42 0.88 -19.61 22.86
CA ALA A 42 0.54 -20.02 21.50
C ALA A 42 1.56 -19.48 20.49
N PHE A 43 2.80 -19.97 20.58
CA PHE A 43 3.80 -19.69 19.56
C PHE A 43 3.69 -20.69 18.40
N PRO A 44 3.71 -20.22 17.14
CA PRO A 44 3.75 -21.11 16.00
C PRO A 44 5.10 -21.87 15.95
N ASP A 45 5.07 -23.10 15.47
CA ASP A 45 6.30 -23.81 15.14
C ASP A 45 7.03 -23.13 13.98
N LEU A 46 8.36 -23.20 13.96
CA LEU A 46 9.20 -22.52 12.99
C LEU A 46 8.86 -22.88 11.55
N LYS A 47 8.49 -24.14 11.29
CA LYS A 47 8.15 -24.62 9.94
C LYS A 47 6.86 -23.97 9.44
N SER A 48 5.82 -23.93 10.25
CA SER A 48 4.54 -23.28 9.92
C SER A 48 4.71 -21.77 9.76
N PHE A 49 5.50 -21.13 10.62
CA PHE A 49 5.85 -19.73 10.49
C PHE A 49 6.55 -19.42 9.17
N LEU A 50 7.61 -20.18 8.82
CA LEU A 50 8.35 -19.97 7.57
C LEU A 50 7.49 -20.21 6.35
N ASN A 51 6.63 -21.24 6.34
CA ASN A 51 5.70 -21.47 5.24
C ASN A 51 4.72 -20.33 5.05
N GLY A 52 4.17 -19.77 6.12
CA GLY A 52 3.30 -18.60 6.07
C GLY A 52 4.06 -17.36 5.60
N PHE A 53 5.25 -17.12 6.18
CA PHE A 53 6.10 -15.99 5.84
C PHE A 53 6.50 -15.98 4.37
N ILE A 54 6.92 -17.12 3.82
CA ILE A 54 7.30 -17.23 2.41
C ILE A 54 6.11 -16.90 1.49
N LYS A 55 4.92 -17.46 1.77
CA LYS A 55 3.72 -17.21 0.96
C LYS A 55 3.34 -15.73 0.91
N VAL A 56 3.43 -15.05 2.04
CA VAL A 56 3.14 -13.62 2.16
C VAL A 56 4.29 -12.79 1.58
N GLY A 57 5.53 -13.13 1.92
CA GLY A 57 6.73 -12.40 1.52
C GLY A 57 6.94 -12.34 0.01
N ILE A 58 6.69 -13.44 -0.71
CA ILE A 58 6.79 -13.50 -2.17
C ILE A 58 5.92 -12.42 -2.85
N VAL A 59 4.78 -12.09 -2.24
CA VAL A 59 3.86 -11.08 -2.77
C VAL A 59 4.26 -9.68 -2.30
N TYR A 60 4.39 -9.50 -0.99
CA TYR A 60 4.50 -8.16 -0.40
C TYR A 60 5.90 -7.55 -0.49
N ILE A 61 6.98 -8.36 -0.48
CA ILE A 61 8.33 -7.82 -0.58
C ILE A 61 8.58 -7.15 -1.93
N PRO A 62 8.30 -7.80 -3.09
CA PRO A 62 8.47 -7.14 -4.38
C PRO A 62 7.57 -5.91 -4.54
N VAL A 63 6.31 -5.99 -4.09
CA VAL A 63 5.37 -4.86 -4.13
C VAL A 63 5.91 -3.69 -3.33
N GLY A 64 6.36 -3.92 -2.10
CA GLY A 64 6.92 -2.87 -1.25
C GLY A 64 8.17 -2.22 -1.84
N ILE A 65 9.06 -3.01 -2.47
CA ILE A 65 10.25 -2.49 -3.17
C ILE A 65 9.82 -1.58 -4.33
N VAL A 66 8.88 -2.03 -5.17
CA VAL A 66 8.39 -1.25 -6.32
C VAL A 66 7.69 0.02 -5.85
N GLU A 67 6.83 -0.06 -4.85
CA GLU A 67 6.16 1.11 -4.28
C GLU A 67 7.16 2.13 -3.75
N PHE A 68 8.19 1.68 -3.03
CA PHE A 68 9.23 2.58 -2.54
C PHE A 68 9.97 3.27 -3.69
N LEU A 69 10.44 2.52 -4.68
CA LEU A 69 11.19 3.07 -5.82
C LEU A 69 10.36 4.05 -6.66
N VAL A 70 9.06 3.81 -6.79
CA VAL A 70 8.16 4.67 -7.58
C VAL A 70 7.74 5.91 -6.80
N TYR A 71 7.41 5.78 -5.53
CA TYR A 71 6.76 6.87 -4.79
C TYR A 71 7.72 7.72 -3.96
N ALA A 72 8.85 7.19 -3.50
CA ALA A 72 9.80 7.96 -2.70
C ALA A 72 10.34 9.21 -3.45
N PRO A 73 10.70 9.15 -4.74
CA PRO A 73 11.11 10.34 -5.47
C PRO A 73 10.01 11.41 -5.61
N MET A 74 8.74 10.99 -5.60
CA MET A 74 7.61 11.90 -5.74
C MET A 74 7.26 12.62 -4.44
N LEU A 75 7.47 11.95 -3.30
CA LEU A 75 7.07 12.41 -1.98
C LEU A 75 8.16 13.18 -1.23
N GLY A 76 9.42 12.97 -1.62
CA GLY A 76 10.58 13.43 -0.86
C GLY A 76 10.78 12.62 0.42
N ASN A 77 11.74 13.03 1.25
CA ASN A 77 12.16 12.26 2.42
C ASN A 77 11.07 12.22 3.50
N GLY A 78 10.56 13.36 3.92
CA GLY A 78 9.56 13.44 4.99
C GLY A 78 8.23 12.81 4.62
N GLY A 79 7.75 13.10 3.41
CA GLY A 79 6.53 12.48 2.86
C GLY A 79 6.63 10.97 2.76
N SER A 80 7.79 10.43 2.37
CA SER A 80 8.04 8.99 2.28
C SER A 80 7.98 8.32 3.64
N TYR A 81 8.70 8.84 4.64
CA TYR A 81 8.66 8.28 6.00
C TYR A 81 7.23 8.22 6.56
N LEU A 82 6.48 9.32 6.44
CA LEU A 82 5.10 9.36 6.91
C LEU A 82 4.17 8.41 6.13
N THR A 83 4.34 8.35 4.81
CA THR A 83 3.50 7.50 3.95
C THR A 83 3.69 6.03 4.24
N PHE A 84 4.93 5.56 4.31
CA PHE A 84 5.22 4.15 4.57
C PHE A 84 4.97 3.75 6.03
N LEU A 85 5.04 4.71 6.96
CA LEU A 85 4.68 4.48 8.36
C LEU A 85 3.17 4.34 8.55
N THR A 86 2.38 5.22 7.93
CA THR A 86 0.93 5.31 8.16
C THR A 86 0.10 4.49 7.17
N GLY A 87 0.71 3.97 6.10
CA GLY A 87 0.06 3.14 5.10
C GLY A 87 -0.93 3.87 4.20
N ASN A 88 -1.73 3.09 3.47
CA ASN A 88 -2.69 3.57 2.47
C ASN A 88 -2.04 4.47 1.41
N VAL A 89 -0.89 4.01 0.92
CA VAL A 89 0.02 4.76 0.04
C VAL A 89 -0.68 5.18 -1.24
N THR A 90 -1.06 4.21 -2.04
CA THR A 90 -1.53 4.39 -3.43
C THR A 90 -2.91 5.02 -3.52
N ASN A 91 -3.81 4.71 -2.57
CA ASN A 91 -5.21 5.13 -2.66
C ASN A 91 -5.48 6.48 -2.00
N LEU A 92 -4.65 6.89 -1.04
CA LEU A 92 -4.88 8.11 -0.28
C LEU A 92 -3.68 9.05 -0.28
N LYS A 93 -2.50 8.59 0.13
CA LYS A 93 -1.34 9.47 0.34
C LYS A 93 -0.82 10.06 -0.97
N ILE A 94 -0.65 9.24 -1.99
CA ILE A 94 -0.19 9.70 -3.31
C ILE A 94 -1.17 10.68 -3.94
N PRO A 95 -2.49 10.40 -4.05
CA PRO A 95 -3.45 11.38 -4.56
C PRO A 95 -3.45 12.70 -3.77
N CYS A 96 -3.34 12.62 -2.43
CA CYS A 96 -3.27 13.81 -1.58
C CYS A 96 -2.03 14.67 -1.89
N ALA A 97 -0.85 14.05 -1.95
CA ALA A 97 0.40 14.74 -2.28
C ALA A 97 0.38 15.33 -3.70
N MET A 98 -0.16 14.59 -4.67
CA MET A 98 -0.29 15.08 -6.05
C MET A 98 -1.22 16.30 -6.13
N ASN A 99 -2.38 16.24 -5.50
CA ASN A 99 -3.31 17.37 -5.48
C ASN A 99 -2.70 18.60 -4.80
N ALA A 100 -2.03 18.41 -3.67
CA ALA A 100 -1.38 19.51 -2.96
C ALA A 100 -0.26 20.15 -3.80
N ARG A 101 0.53 19.33 -4.50
CA ARG A 101 1.54 19.79 -5.45
C ARG A 101 0.92 20.60 -6.59
N ASP A 102 -0.17 20.09 -7.18
CA ASP A 102 -0.84 20.76 -8.30
C ASP A 102 -1.44 22.11 -7.88
N ILE A 103 -1.97 22.21 -6.65
CA ILE A 103 -2.46 23.47 -6.06
C ILE A 103 -1.31 24.43 -5.81
N ALA A 104 -0.20 23.97 -5.24
CA ALA A 104 0.96 24.78 -4.91
C ALA A 104 1.86 25.07 -6.13
N LYS A 105 1.60 24.43 -7.29
CA LYS A 105 2.37 24.56 -8.53
C LYS A 105 3.87 24.26 -8.32
N THR A 106 4.19 23.24 -7.52
CA THR A 106 5.56 22.80 -7.27
C THR A 106 5.95 21.62 -8.18
N GLU A 107 7.24 21.49 -8.47
CA GLU A 107 7.76 20.42 -9.32
C GLU A 107 8.40 19.29 -8.50
N VAL A 108 8.25 18.05 -8.97
CA VAL A 108 8.86 16.87 -8.34
C VAL A 108 10.39 17.05 -8.24
N GLY A 109 10.94 16.71 -7.09
CA GLY A 109 12.39 16.83 -6.82
C GLY A 109 12.83 18.20 -6.30
N THR A 110 11.90 19.15 -6.15
CA THR A 110 12.18 20.45 -5.50
C THR A 110 11.94 20.37 -4.00
N VAL A 111 12.60 21.26 -3.24
CA VAL A 111 12.41 21.37 -1.79
C VAL A 111 10.99 21.77 -1.44
N GLU A 112 10.43 22.68 -2.22
CA GLU A 112 9.05 23.13 -2.10
C GLU A 112 8.07 21.95 -2.25
N ASN A 113 8.29 21.07 -3.24
CA ASN A 113 7.49 19.84 -3.38
C ASN A 113 7.65 18.91 -2.18
N GLU A 114 8.85 18.76 -1.64
CA GLU A 114 9.09 17.92 -0.46
C GLU A 114 8.32 18.42 0.77
N ILE A 115 8.35 19.73 1.02
CA ILE A 115 7.61 20.34 2.13
C ILE A 115 6.11 20.18 1.94
N ILE A 116 5.58 20.51 0.76
CA ILE A 116 4.14 20.42 0.45
C ILE A 116 3.65 18.96 0.53
N SER A 117 4.41 18.03 -0.03
CA SER A 117 4.08 16.61 0.03
C SER A 117 4.07 16.09 1.47
N THR A 118 5.08 16.46 2.27
CA THR A 118 5.16 16.07 3.68
C THR A 118 3.98 16.60 4.48
N LEU A 119 3.63 17.89 4.30
CA LEU A 119 2.49 18.52 4.98
C LEU A 119 1.16 17.87 4.58
N SER A 120 0.98 17.64 3.29
CA SER A 120 -0.22 16.97 2.76
C SER A 120 -0.39 15.55 3.31
N VAL A 121 0.69 14.76 3.30
CA VAL A 121 0.68 13.40 3.85
C VAL A 121 0.43 13.41 5.36
N ALA A 122 1.02 14.35 6.10
CA ALA A 122 0.79 14.50 7.54
C ALA A 122 -0.69 14.80 7.83
N SER A 123 -1.27 15.78 7.15
CA SER A 123 -2.70 16.13 7.29
C SER A 123 -3.60 14.95 6.95
N SER A 124 -3.34 14.28 5.84
CA SER A 124 -4.07 13.07 5.42
C SER A 124 -3.95 11.95 6.46
N SER A 125 -2.79 11.79 7.10
CA SER A 125 -2.57 10.77 8.14
C SER A 125 -3.39 11.06 9.39
N ILE A 126 -3.41 12.32 9.84
CA ILE A 126 -4.20 12.74 11.00
C ILE A 126 -5.69 12.49 10.75
N VAL A 127 -6.20 12.94 9.60
CA VAL A 127 -7.62 12.74 9.25
C VAL A 127 -7.96 11.24 9.19
N THR A 128 -7.10 10.43 8.58
CA THR A 128 -7.31 8.97 8.52
C THR A 128 -7.35 8.34 9.91
N MET A 129 -6.42 8.71 10.80
CA MET A 129 -6.40 8.22 12.17
C MET A 129 -7.67 8.61 12.94
N LEU A 130 -8.14 9.86 12.79
CA LEU A 130 -9.38 10.32 13.42
C LEU A 130 -10.60 9.55 12.93
N VAL A 131 -10.69 9.29 11.62
CA VAL A 131 -11.78 8.50 11.03
C VAL A 131 -11.75 7.06 11.52
N ILE A 132 -10.57 6.42 11.55
CA ILE A 132 -10.42 5.07 12.08
C ILE A 132 -10.78 5.03 13.57
N PHE A 133 -10.31 5.99 14.35
CA PHE A 133 -10.62 6.08 15.78
C PHE A 133 -12.12 6.24 16.03
N ALA A 134 -12.78 7.13 15.28
CA ALA A 134 -14.24 7.26 15.32
C ALA A 134 -14.94 5.95 14.93
N GLY A 135 -14.45 5.25 13.90
CA GLY A 135 -14.95 3.94 13.49
C GLY A 135 -14.85 2.89 14.60
N VAL A 136 -13.71 2.85 15.30
CA VAL A 136 -13.51 1.93 16.44
C VAL A 136 -14.47 2.25 17.59
N LEU A 137 -14.67 3.52 17.94
CA LEU A 137 -15.64 3.92 18.97
C LEU A 137 -17.09 3.56 18.60
N LEU A 138 -17.40 3.65 17.32
CA LEU A 138 -18.74 3.33 16.79
C LEU A 138 -18.93 1.83 16.53
N LEU A 139 -17.89 1.01 16.60
CA LEU A 139 -17.98 -0.41 16.25
C LEU A 139 -19.01 -1.14 17.13
N VAL A 140 -18.94 -0.96 18.46
CA VAL A 140 -19.87 -1.61 19.40
C VAL A 140 -21.33 -1.21 19.16
N PRO A 141 -21.69 0.08 19.08
CA PRO A 141 -23.08 0.47 18.79
C PRO A 141 -23.54 0.10 17.37
N LEU A 142 -22.63 -0.07 16.41
CA LEU A 142 -22.96 -0.48 15.05
C LEU A 142 -23.02 -2.00 14.84
N THR A 143 -22.52 -2.79 15.80
CA THR A 143 -22.53 -4.26 15.70
C THR A 143 -23.91 -4.83 15.35
N PRO A 144 -25.05 -4.40 15.93
CA PRO A 144 -26.37 -4.94 15.57
C PRO A 144 -26.74 -4.67 14.12
N VAL A 145 -26.23 -3.60 13.52
CA VAL A 145 -26.44 -3.27 12.09
C VAL A 145 -25.51 -4.11 11.21
N LEU A 146 -24.25 -4.25 11.62
CA LEU A 146 -23.22 -4.98 10.87
C LEU A 146 -23.53 -6.49 10.83
N GLU A 147 -24.07 -7.05 11.91
CA GLU A 147 -24.44 -8.46 12.01
C GLU A 147 -25.87 -8.77 11.59
N ASN A 148 -26.61 -7.78 11.05
CA ASN A 148 -27.96 -7.99 10.57
C ASN A 148 -27.97 -8.96 9.39
N PRO A 149 -28.68 -10.10 9.45
CA PRO A 149 -28.69 -11.12 8.40
C PRO A 149 -29.10 -10.61 7.01
N VAL A 150 -29.88 -9.54 6.96
CA VAL A 150 -30.31 -8.91 5.68
C VAL A 150 -29.17 -8.08 5.07
N LEU A 151 -28.30 -7.50 5.91
CA LEU A 151 -27.21 -6.62 5.47
C LEU A 151 -25.85 -7.35 5.33
N THR A 152 -25.66 -8.45 6.03
CA THR A 152 -24.41 -9.26 5.98
C THR A 152 -23.98 -9.57 4.55
N PRO A 153 -24.83 -10.04 3.61
CA PRO A 153 -24.40 -10.31 2.24
C PRO A 153 -23.89 -9.07 1.50
N ALA A 154 -24.43 -7.88 1.83
CA ALA A 154 -23.93 -6.64 1.26
C ALA A 154 -22.55 -6.28 1.82
N PHE A 155 -22.34 -6.45 3.12
CA PHE A 155 -21.04 -6.18 3.75
C PHE A 155 -19.95 -7.17 3.26
N ASP A 156 -20.26 -8.44 3.05
CA ASP A 156 -19.34 -9.43 2.53
C ASP A 156 -18.83 -9.10 1.13
N THR A 157 -19.62 -8.36 0.35
CA THR A 157 -19.24 -7.93 -1.01
C THR A 157 -18.52 -6.60 -1.08
N VAL A 158 -18.40 -5.84 0.02
CA VAL A 158 -17.75 -4.51 0.05
C VAL A 158 -16.27 -4.60 -0.40
N VAL A 159 -15.53 -5.56 0.14
CA VAL A 159 -14.10 -5.73 -0.18
C VAL A 159 -13.90 -6.13 -1.65
N PRO A 160 -14.58 -7.18 -2.18
CA PRO A 160 -14.52 -7.48 -3.61
C PRO A 160 -14.94 -6.33 -4.52
N ALA A 161 -16.00 -5.59 -4.16
CA ALA A 161 -16.48 -4.45 -4.94
C ALA A 161 -15.44 -3.30 -4.97
N LEU A 162 -14.82 -3.00 -3.83
CA LEU A 162 -13.76 -2.00 -3.74
C LEU A 162 -12.56 -2.36 -4.62
N PHE A 163 -12.08 -3.60 -4.53
CA PHE A 163 -10.97 -4.07 -5.36
C PHE A 163 -11.35 -4.15 -6.85
N GLY A 164 -12.59 -4.49 -7.16
CA GLY A 164 -13.10 -4.45 -8.53
C GLY A 164 -13.10 -3.05 -9.12
N ALA A 165 -13.57 -2.05 -8.39
CA ALA A 165 -13.56 -0.65 -8.80
C ALA A 165 -12.14 -0.10 -8.97
N LEU A 166 -11.23 -0.39 -8.04
CA LEU A 166 -9.81 -0.05 -8.14
C LEU A 166 -9.14 -0.73 -9.33
N GLY A 167 -9.39 -2.02 -9.52
CA GLY A 167 -8.90 -2.80 -10.66
C GLY A 167 -9.34 -2.17 -11.97
N LEU A 168 -10.62 -1.82 -12.11
CA LEU A 168 -11.14 -1.15 -13.32
C LEU A 168 -10.41 0.17 -13.60
N LYS A 169 -10.17 0.99 -12.58
CA LYS A 169 -9.45 2.26 -12.73
C LYS A 169 -8.05 2.06 -13.31
N TYR A 170 -7.28 1.10 -12.77
CA TYR A 170 -5.92 0.82 -13.22
C TYR A 170 -5.90 0.10 -14.58
N PHE A 171 -6.79 -0.86 -14.79
CA PHE A 171 -6.86 -1.61 -16.04
C PHE A 171 -7.22 -0.71 -17.23
N ARG A 172 -8.17 0.20 -17.06
CA ARG A 172 -8.53 1.19 -18.10
C ARG A 172 -7.37 2.09 -18.49
N LYS A 173 -6.51 2.46 -17.54
CA LYS A 173 -5.33 3.30 -17.82
C LYS A 173 -4.30 2.59 -18.71
N SER A 174 -4.20 1.26 -18.62
CA SER A 174 -3.16 0.46 -19.28
C SER A 174 -3.71 -0.82 -19.92
N MET A 175 -4.84 -0.73 -20.61
CA MET A 175 -5.51 -1.89 -21.24
C MET A 175 -4.59 -2.74 -22.12
N LYS A 176 -3.64 -2.12 -22.82
CA LYS A 176 -2.67 -2.83 -23.66
C LYS A 176 -1.77 -3.80 -22.88
N ILE A 177 -1.47 -3.46 -21.61
CA ILE A 177 -0.62 -4.29 -20.73
C ILE A 177 -1.47 -5.28 -19.97
N THR A 178 -2.66 -4.89 -19.51
CA THR A 178 -3.45 -5.64 -18.54
C THR A 178 -4.42 -6.64 -19.17
N ALA A 179 -4.84 -6.43 -20.41
CA ALA A 179 -5.86 -7.28 -21.05
C ALA A 179 -5.43 -8.76 -21.13
N ILE A 180 -4.20 -9.02 -21.56
CA ILE A 180 -3.71 -10.40 -21.72
C ILE A 180 -3.56 -11.12 -20.38
N PRO A 181 -2.86 -10.55 -19.37
CA PRO A 181 -2.80 -11.18 -18.04
C PRO A 181 -4.17 -11.37 -17.41
N LEU A 182 -5.06 -10.39 -17.53
CA LEU A 182 -6.41 -10.49 -16.97
C LEU A 182 -7.20 -11.63 -17.59
N ILE A 183 -7.26 -11.70 -18.91
CA ILE A 183 -7.99 -12.78 -19.62
C ILE A 183 -7.37 -14.14 -19.33
N SER A 184 -6.05 -14.27 -19.39
CA SER A 184 -5.37 -15.54 -19.16
C SER A 184 -5.56 -16.06 -17.73
N MET A 185 -5.49 -15.18 -16.72
CA MET A 185 -5.70 -15.57 -15.32
C MET A 185 -7.18 -15.89 -15.04
N THR A 186 -8.11 -15.13 -15.60
CA THR A 186 -9.54 -15.42 -15.48
C THR A 186 -9.86 -16.78 -16.11
N LEU A 187 -9.34 -17.05 -17.30
CA LEU A 187 -9.54 -18.34 -17.98
C LEU A 187 -8.95 -19.49 -17.16
N LEU A 188 -7.76 -19.31 -16.60
CA LEU A 188 -7.11 -20.30 -15.75
C LEU A 188 -7.93 -20.59 -14.48
N CYS A 189 -8.46 -19.58 -13.81
CA CYS A 189 -9.31 -19.75 -12.63
C CYS A 189 -10.65 -20.42 -12.95
N VAL A 190 -11.21 -20.20 -14.15
CA VAL A 190 -12.44 -20.86 -14.61
C VAL A 190 -12.19 -22.33 -14.93
N LEU A 191 -11.07 -22.63 -15.62
CA LEU A 191 -10.73 -24.01 -16.03
C LEU A 191 -10.21 -24.86 -14.86
N VAL A 192 -9.56 -24.24 -13.88
CA VAL A 192 -8.97 -24.91 -12.72
C VAL A 192 -9.47 -24.25 -11.43
N PRO A 193 -10.64 -24.65 -10.90
CA PRO A 193 -11.24 -24.03 -9.71
C PRO A 193 -10.33 -24.02 -8.49
N GLY A 194 -9.42 -25.01 -8.34
CA GLY A 194 -8.42 -25.04 -7.28
C GLY A 194 -7.37 -23.92 -7.37
N ALA A 195 -7.22 -23.25 -8.51
CA ALA A 195 -6.31 -22.13 -8.69
C ALA A 195 -6.76 -20.89 -7.89
N ILE A 196 -8.06 -20.74 -7.64
CA ILE A 196 -8.63 -19.61 -6.88
C ILE A 196 -8.07 -19.58 -5.44
N SER A 197 -7.83 -20.74 -4.84
CA SER A 197 -7.26 -20.82 -3.49
C SER A 197 -5.76 -20.45 -3.43
N GLN A 198 -5.10 -20.33 -4.58
CA GLN A 198 -3.67 -20.05 -4.70
C GLN A 198 -3.39 -18.72 -5.42
N THR A 199 -4.23 -17.72 -5.21
CA THR A 199 -4.13 -16.39 -5.85
C THR A 199 -2.76 -15.75 -5.66
N SER A 200 -2.11 -15.94 -4.51
CA SER A 200 -0.76 -15.42 -4.26
C SER A 200 0.30 -15.95 -5.24
N ILE A 201 0.17 -17.24 -5.63
CA ILE A 201 1.09 -17.86 -6.59
C ILE A 201 0.78 -17.35 -8.01
N LEU A 202 -0.49 -17.14 -8.33
CA LEU A 202 -0.94 -16.66 -9.63
C LEU A 202 -0.50 -15.20 -9.91
N LEU A 203 -0.18 -14.45 -8.87
CA LEU A 203 0.31 -13.08 -9.00
C LEU A 203 1.66 -13.03 -9.72
N ILE A 204 2.52 -14.05 -9.52
CA ILE A 204 3.83 -14.13 -10.15
C ILE A 204 3.74 -14.25 -11.68
N PRO A 205 3.03 -15.23 -12.25
CA PRO A 205 2.89 -15.31 -13.71
C PRO A 205 2.09 -14.15 -14.30
N ALA A 206 1.06 -13.64 -13.60
CA ALA A 206 0.32 -12.47 -14.04
C ALA A 206 1.21 -11.21 -14.12
N GLY A 207 1.99 -10.95 -13.08
CA GLY A 207 2.95 -9.85 -13.05
C GLY A 207 4.07 -10.01 -14.07
N GLY A 208 4.61 -11.23 -14.21
CA GLY A 208 5.62 -11.56 -15.22
C GLY A 208 5.13 -11.28 -16.64
N MET A 209 3.91 -11.70 -16.99
CA MET A 209 3.31 -11.38 -18.29
C MET A 209 3.13 -9.88 -18.50
N ALA A 210 2.65 -9.16 -17.49
CA ALA A 210 2.48 -7.71 -17.57
C ALA A 210 3.82 -6.99 -17.80
N LEU A 211 4.90 -7.40 -17.12
CA LEU A 211 6.24 -6.86 -17.31
C LEU A 211 6.80 -7.13 -18.71
N VAL A 212 6.66 -8.37 -19.20
CA VAL A 212 7.11 -8.73 -20.56
C VAL A 212 6.35 -7.93 -21.61
N ILE A 213 5.04 -7.83 -21.50
CA ILE A 213 4.21 -7.04 -22.43
C ILE A 213 4.59 -5.56 -22.36
N GLY A 214 4.75 -5.01 -21.16
CA GLY A 214 5.18 -3.62 -20.95
C GLY A 214 6.54 -3.35 -21.61
N TYR A 215 7.53 -4.23 -21.41
CA TYR A 215 8.84 -4.12 -22.04
C TYR A 215 8.76 -4.17 -23.58
N VAL A 216 7.99 -5.09 -24.14
CA VAL A 216 7.80 -5.21 -25.60
C VAL A 216 7.12 -3.97 -26.17
N LEU A 217 6.09 -3.45 -25.51
CA LEU A 217 5.40 -2.24 -25.93
C LEU A 217 6.31 -1.01 -25.84
N TRP A 218 7.10 -0.89 -24.79
CA TRP A 218 8.09 0.17 -24.62
C TRP A 218 9.13 0.13 -25.74
N LYS A 219 9.71 -1.04 -26.01
CA LYS A 219 10.69 -1.22 -27.10
C LYS A 219 10.12 -0.88 -28.49
N LYS A 220 8.80 -1.01 -28.66
CA LYS A 220 8.11 -0.68 -29.91
C LYS A 220 7.56 0.76 -29.95
N ASN A 221 7.87 1.61 -28.96
CA ASN A 221 7.31 2.96 -28.81
C ASN A 221 5.77 3.01 -28.90
N LYS A 222 5.09 2.01 -28.34
CA LYS A 222 3.61 1.88 -28.34
C LYS A 222 2.98 2.00 -26.95
N LEU A 223 3.78 2.39 -25.97
CA LEU A 223 3.34 2.65 -24.60
C LEU A 223 2.73 4.03 -24.49
#